data_3e9d3704c9c341df08283909eb34a8a2
#
_entry.id   3e9d3704c9c341df08283909eb34a8a2
#
_cell.length_a   1.000
_cell.length_b   1.000
_cell.length_c   1.000
_cell.angle_alpha   90.00
_cell.angle_beta   90.00
_cell.angle_gamma   90.00
#
_symmetry.space_group_name_H-M   'P 1'
#
loop_
_entity.id
_entity.type
_entity.pdbx_description
1 polymer ?
#
loop_
_entity_poly.entity_id
_entity_poly.type
_entity_poly.pdbx_seq_one_letter_code
_entity_poly.pdbx_strand_id
1 'polypeptide(L)'
;MNAEAKLLSVAQGREDFHRGFLALQEEHAYEVKQFRGVIPLDLEGTLFRNGPGSMNAGSEAYGHWFDGPGMVSAITFQSGKVHFKNRYVRTPKFLSDQRQGHITQRGFGTQIKGGPLRNLFRPISNPANTGVSWHGGKLCAFYEGGQPFRL
;
A
#
# COMPACT_ATOMS: atom_id res chain seq x y z
N MET A 1 10.85 21.73 29.52
CA MET A 1 11.35 20.54 28.78
C MET A 1 12.80 20.86 28.44
N ASN A 2 13.76 20.05 28.92
CA ASN A 2 15.18 20.31 28.67
C ASN A 2 15.55 19.92 27.22
N ALA A 3 16.72 20.35 26.75
CA ALA A 3 17.19 20.12 25.37
C ALA A 3 17.28 18.61 25.03
N GLU A 4 17.65 17.80 26.02
CA GLU A 4 17.79 16.35 25.88
C GLU A 4 16.45 15.64 25.66
N ALA A 5 15.39 16.03 26.41
CA ALA A 5 14.04 15.50 26.19
C ALA A 5 13.47 15.92 24.82
N LYS A 6 13.85 17.10 24.32
CA LYS A 6 13.44 17.56 22.99
C LYS A 6 14.17 16.75 21.89
N LEU A 7 15.45 16.45 22.04
CA LEU A 7 16.20 15.62 21.10
C LEU A 7 15.68 14.19 21.05
N LEU A 8 15.37 13.57 22.21
CA LEU A 8 14.78 12.24 22.29
C LEU A 8 13.41 12.19 21.62
N SER A 9 12.56 13.21 21.82
CA SER A 9 11.25 13.26 21.17
C SER A 9 11.34 13.41 19.65
N VAL A 10 12.32 14.15 19.14
CA VAL A 10 12.59 14.29 17.69
C VAL A 10 13.11 12.99 17.10
N ALA A 11 14.03 12.31 17.80
CA ALA A 11 14.55 11.01 17.36
C ALA A 11 13.44 9.96 17.30
N GLN A 12 12.60 9.87 18.34
CA GLN A 12 11.43 8.99 18.37
C GLN A 12 10.45 9.29 17.23
N GLY A 13 10.14 10.57 16.99
CA GLY A 13 9.26 10.96 15.89
C GLY A 13 9.80 10.59 14.51
N ARG A 14 11.14 10.59 14.33
CA ARG A 14 11.78 10.12 13.08
C ARG A 14 11.66 8.61 12.91
N GLU A 15 11.88 7.84 13.96
CA GLU A 15 11.70 6.38 13.92
C GLU A 15 10.26 6.00 13.62
N ASP A 16 9.29 6.64 14.27
CA ASP A 16 7.86 6.41 14.02
C ASP A 16 7.47 6.78 12.58
N PHE A 17 8.01 7.87 12.04
CA PHE A 17 7.83 8.24 10.63
C PHE A 17 8.38 7.17 9.69
N HIS A 18 9.61 6.67 9.92
CA HIS A 18 10.21 5.63 9.10
C HIS A 18 9.43 4.32 9.15
N ARG A 19 8.83 3.97 10.28
CA ARG A 19 7.97 2.78 10.40
C ARG A 19 6.77 2.81 9.47
N GLY A 20 6.25 4.00 9.13
CA GLY A 20 5.18 4.18 8.15
C GLY A 20 5.54 3.75 6.72
N PHE A 21 6.84 3.61 6.42
CA PHE A 21 7.36 3.20 5.11
C PHE A 21 7.87 1.76 5.08
N LEU A 22 7.68 1.00 6.15
CA LEU A 22 8.04 -0.42 6.14
C LEU A 22 7.07 -1.21 5.25
N ALA A 23 7.62 -2.14 4.48
CA ALA A 23 6.83 -3.03 3.65
C ALA A 23 5.99 -3.98 4.51
N LEU A 24 4.71 -4.12 4.18
CA LEU A 24 3.85 -5.14 4.76
C LEU A 24 4.12 -6.46 4.04
N GLN A 25 4.78 -7.40 4.74
CA GLN A 25 5.17 -8.68 4.18
C GLN A 25 3.99 -9.65 4.05
N GLU A 26 2.97 -9.49 4.90
CA GLU A 26 1.86 -10.41 5.01
C GLU A 26 0.51 -9.74 4.75
N GLU A 27 -0.39 -10.52 4.21
CA GLU A 27 -1.80 -10.18 4.05
C GLU A 27 -2.58 -10.76 5.23
N HIS A 28 -3.41 -9.93 5.84
CA HIS A 28 -4.14 -10.27 7.05
C HIS A 28 -5.65 -10.36 6.82
N ALA A 29 -6.33 -11.16 7.64
CA ALA A 29 -7.78 -11.16 7.76
C ALA A 29 -8.15 -11.64 9.19
N TYR A 30 -8.74 -10.75 9.98
CA TYR A 30 -9.09 -11.05 11.37
C TYR A 30 -10.24 -10.18 11.89
N GLU A 31 -10.90 -10.66 12.96
CA GLU A 31 -11.82 -9.85 13.75
C GLU A 31 -11.03 -8.93 14.69
N VAL A 32 -11.32 -7.63 14.67
CA VAL A 32 -10.71 -6.64 15.58
C VAL A 32 -11.36 -6.78 16.95
N LYS A 33 -10.61 -7.32 17.92
CA LYS A 33 -11.11 -7.57 19.29
C LYS A 33 -10.76 -6.46 20.28
N GLN A 34 -9.75 -5.64 19.98
CA GLN A 34 -9.27 -4.56 20.85
C GLN A 34 -9.60 -3.21 20.22
N PHE A 35 -10.51 -2.47 20.84
CA PHE A 35 -10.86 -1.11 20.47
C PHE A 35 -11.30 -0.31 21.69
N ARG A 36 -11.34 1.01 21.57
CA ARG A 36 -11.86 1.90 22.62
C ARG A 36 -13.20 2.47 22.18
N GLY A 37 -14.16 2.51 23.08
CA GLY A 37 -15.52 3.00 22.82
C GLY A 37 -16.50 1.89 22.48
N VAL A 38 -17.64 2.27 21.92
CA VAL A 38 -18.74 1.38 21.55
C VAL A 38 -18.98 1.50 20.04
N ILE A 39 -19.09 0.38 19.37
CA ILE A 39 -19.46 0.33 17.94
C ILE A 39 -20.98 0.31 17.88
N PRO A 40 -21.62 1.28 17.22
CA PRO A 40 -23.07 1.28 17.04
C PRO A 40 -23.54 0.01 16.32
N LEU A 41 -24.61 -0.59 16.80
CA LEU A 41 -25.16 -1.83 16.21
C LEU A 41 -25.74 -1.65 14.81
N ASP A 42 -26.16 -0.43 14.50
CA ASP A 42 -26.71 -0.01 13.21
C ASP A 42 -25.62 0.43 12.20
N LEU A 43 -24.35 0.48 12.63
CA LEU A 43 -23.23 0.73 11.73
C LEU A 43 -22.93 -0.53 10.91
N GLU A 44 -23.34 -0.50 9.65
CA GLU A 44 -23.16 -1.60 8.69
C GLU A 44 -22.42 -1.11 7.44
N GLY A 45 -21.46 -1.89 6.94
CA GLY A 45 -20.78 -1.60 5.69
C GLY A 45 -19.28 -1.85 5.75
N THR A 46 -18.59 -1.52 4.64
CA THR A 46 -17.15 -1.70 4.52
C THR A 46 -16.48 -0.41 4.06
N LEU A 47 -15.52 0.06 4.85
CA LEU A 47 -14.58 1.10 4.46
C LEU A 47 -13.40 0.47 3.71
N PHE A 48 -13.19 0.88 2.47
CA PHE A 48 -12.02 0.51 1.69
C PHE A 48 -11.01 1.64 1.65
N ARG A 49 -9.74 1.29 1.77
CA ARG A 49 -8.60 2.21 1.60
C ARG A 49 -7.55 1.55 0.73
N ASN A 50 -6.90 2.34 -0.13
CA ASN A 50 -5.80 1.90 -0.97
C ASN A 50 -4.57 2.77 -0.74
N GLY A 51 -3.42 2.16 -0.83
CA GLY A 51 -2.13 2.84 -0.71
C GLY A 51 -1.00 1.86 -1.04
N PRO A 52 0.25 2.34 -1.17
CA PRO A 52 1.38 1.44 -1.35
C PRO A 52 1.58 0.58 -0.10
N GLY A 53 1.63 -0.75 -0.29
CA GLY A 53 1.85 -1.71 0.79
C GLY A 53 3.32 -2.10 0.98
N SER A 54 4.18 -1.77 0.01
CA SER A 54 5.62 -2.02 0.06
C SER A 54 6.40 -0.90 -0.59
N MET A 55 7.59 -0.62 -0.04
CA MET A 55 8.56 0.34 -0.58
C MET A 55 9.75 -0.35 -1.26
N ASN A 56 9.68 -1.65 -1.44
CA ASN A 56 10.74 -2.44 -2.07
C ASN A 56 10.18 -3.66 -2.82
N ALA A 57 10.98 -4.18 -3.74
CA ALA A 57 10.83 -5.49 -4.37
C ALA A 57 12.08 -6.32 -4.07
N GLY A 58 11.94 -7.31 -3.19
CA GLY A 58 13.10 -8.01 -2.63
C GLY A 58 14.04 -7.04 -1.92
N SER A 59 15.30 -7.02 -2.34
CA SER A 59 16.33 -6.11 -1.81
C SER A 59 16.37 -4.73 -2.47
N GLU A 60 15.56 -4.47 -3.51
CA GLU A 60 15.57 -3.22 -4.27
C GLU A 60 14.48 -2.27 -3.77
N ALA A 61 14.89 -1.07 -3.33
CA ALA A 61 13.95 -0.01 -2.94
C ALA A 61 13.37 0.69 -4.18
N TYR A 62 12.07 1.02 -4.13
CA TYR A 62 11.48 1.93 -5.12
C TYR A 62 12.02 3.35 -4.93
N GLY A 63 12.27 4.04 -6.04
CA GLY A 63 12.78 5.41 -6.04
C GLY A 63 11.74 6.46 -5.63
N HIS A 64 10.45 6.10 -5.67
CA HIS A 64 9.36 6.94 -5.24
C HIS A 64 8.24 6.09 -4.63
N TRP A 65 7.57 6.61 -3.59
CA TRP A 65 6.51 5.87 -2.90
C TRP A 65 5.29 5.58 -3.79
N PHE A 66 5.06 6.39 -4.84
CA PHE A 66 4.02 6.11 -5.85
C PHE A 66 4.30 4.87 -6.68
N ASP A 67 5.49 4.32 -6.62
CA ASP A 67 5.87 3.12 -7.38
C ASP A 67 5.62 1.82 -6.62
N GLY A 68 5.36 1.92 -5.30
CA GLY A 68 5.04 0.78 -4.47
C GLY A 68 3.72 0.12 -4.87
N PRO A 69 3.62 -1.21 -4.83
CA PRO A 69 2.41 -1.94 -5.21
C PRO A 69 1.24 -1.59 -4.30
N GLY A 70 0.06 -1.39 -4.89
CA GLY A 70 -1.16 -1.10 -4.16
C GLY A 70 -1.56 -2.24 -3.22
N MET A 71 -1.97 -1.86 -2.01
CA MET A 71 -2.59 -2.75 -1.04
C MET A 71 -3.92 -2.17 -0.58
N VAL A 72 -4.99 -2.90 -0.82
CA VAL A 72 -6.32 -2.50 -0.38
C VAL A 72 -6.59 -3.07 1.00
N SER A 73 -6.94 -2.19 1.93
CA SER A 73 -7.47 -2.53 3.24
C SER A 73 -8.98 -2.38 3.25
N ALA A 74 -9.68 -3.36 3.83
CA ALA A 74 -11.11 -3.38 4.05
C ALA A 74 -11.39 -3.47 5.55
N ILE A 75 -12.18 -2.53 6.08
CA ILE A 75 -12.65 -2.53 7.46
C ILE A 75 -14.17 -2.68 7.40
N THR A 76 -14.67 -3.87 7.74
CA THR A 76 -16.10 -4.21 7.66
C THR A 76 -16.73 -4.12 9.04
N PHE A 77 -17.79 -3.33 9.14
CA PHE A 77 -18.66 -3.21 10.32
C PHE A 77 -19.92 -4.02 10.08
N GLN A 78 -20.25 -4.90 11.01
CA GLN A 78 -21.44 -5.73 10.94
C GLN A 78 -21.87 -6.17 12.33
N SER A 79 -23.10 -5.83 12.72
CA SER A 79 -23.71 -6.25 13.98
C SER A 79 -22.82 -6.00 15.20
N GLY A 80 -22.21 -4.80 15.29
CA GLY A 80 -21.32 -4.39 16.38
C GLY A 80 -19.93 -5.04 16.37
N LYS A 81 -19.58 -5.80 15.33
CA LYS A 81 -18.25 -6.39 15.12
C LYS A 81 -17.50 -5.65 14.03
N VAL A 82 -16.17 -5.72 14.10
CA VAL A 82 -15.26 -5.16 13.09
C VAL A 82 -14.35 -6.24 12.58
N HIS A 83 -14.28 -6.37 11.25
CA HIS A 83 -13.36 -7.26 10.57
C HIS A 83 -12.38 -6.44 9.74
N PHE A 84 -11.10 -6.74 9.87
CA PHE A 84 -10.04 -6.17 9.06
C PHE A 84 -9.54 -7.21 8.05
N LYS A 85 -9.31 -6.74 6.81
CA LYS A 85 -8.65 -7.53 5.77
C LYS A 85 -7.80 -6.61 4.90
N ASN A 86 -6.59 -7.03 4.55
CA ASN A 86 -5.80 -6.37 3.53
C ASN A 86 -5.31 -7.35 2.47
N ARG A 87 -5.14 -6.84 1.23
CA ARG A 87 -4.64 -7.63 0.10
C ARG A 87 -3.88 -6.72 -0.86
N TYR A 88 -2.75 -7.21 -1.36
CA TYR A 88 -2.08 -6.58 -2.49
C TYR A 88 -2.93 -6.66 -3.75
N VAL A 89 -2.91 -5.59 -4.54
CA VAL A 89 -3.49 -5.61 -5.89
C VAL A 89 -2.57 -6.43 -6.79
N ARG A 90 -3.08 -7.52 -7.35
CA ARG A 90 -2.32 -8.50 -8.16
C ARG A 90 -2.03 -7.96 -9.57
N THR A 91 -1.43 -6.77 -9.66
CA THR A 91 -1.02 -6.19 -10.96
C THR A 91 0.07 -7.05 -11.61
N PRO A 92 0.23 -7.00 -12.95
CA PRO A 92 1.34 -7.68 -13.64
C PRO A 92 2.72 -7.27 -13.08
N LYS A 93 2.89 -5.98 -12.71
CA LYS A 93 4.09 -5.48 -12.04
C LYS A 93 4.34 -6.20 -10.72
N PHE A 94 3.36 -6.19 -9.82
CA PHE A 94 3.48 -6.82 -8.51
C PHE A 94 3.84 -8.30 -8.62
N LEU A 95 3.14 -9.04 -9.48
CA LEU A 95 3.39 -10.48 -9.67
C LEU A 95 4.76 -10.75 -10.28
N SER A 96 5.24 -9.88 -11.17
CA SER A 96 6.57 -10.01 -11.78
C SER A 96 7.66 -9.70 -10.77
N ASP A 97 7.54 -8.58 -10.05
CA ASP A 97 8.52 -8.16 -9.03
C ASP A 97 8.62 -9.21 -7.91
N GLN A 98 7.48 -9.77 -7.47
CA GLN A 98 7.45 -10.84 -6.47
C GLN A 98 8.16 -12.12 -6.93
N ARG A 99 7.91 -12.56 -8.18
CA ARG A 99 8.54 -13.77 -8.73
C ARG A 99 10.03 -13.64 -8.91
N GLN A 100 10.50 -12.45 -9.28
CA GLN A 100 11.90 -12.22 -9.61
C GLN A 100 12.73 -11.69 -8.43
N GLY A 101 12.06 -11.23 -7.36
CA GLY A 101 12.74 -10.68 -6.18
C GLY A 101 13.45 -9.35 -6.44
N HIS A 102 13.11 -8.65 -7.52
CA HIS A 102 13.66 -7.34 -7.88
C HIS A 102 12.68 -6.54 -8.75
N ILE A 103 12.99 -5.27 -8.97
CA ILE A 103 12.15 -4.36 -9.77
C ILE A 103 12.25 -4.72 -11.26
N THR A 104 11.13 -5.11 -11.85
CA THR A 104 11.07 -5.59 -13.25
C THR A 104 10.51 -4.56 -14.22
N GLN A 105 9.80 -3.56 -13.72
CA GLN A 105 9.15 -2.55 -14.55
C GLN A 105 9.46 -1.14 -14.07
N ARG A 106 9.63 -0.22 -15.02
CA ARG A 106 9.85 1.20 -14.72
C ARG A 106 8.64 1.80 -14.00
N GLY A 107 8.88 2.56 -12.94
CA GLY A 107 7.90 3.37 -12.22
C GLY A 107 7.98 4.84 -12.57
N PHE A 108 7.25 5.66 -11.81
CA PHE A 108 7.28 7.12 -11.90
C PHE A 108 8.65 7.68 -11.51
N GLY A 109 9.17 7.29 -10.34
CA GLY A 109 10.49 7.68 -9.85
C GLY A 109 11.51 6.54 -9.82
N THR A 110 11.14 5.34 -10.28
CA THR A 110 11.99 4.15 -10.25
C THR A 110 12.38 3.72 -11.65
N GLN A 111 13.67 3.52 -11.85
CA GLN A 111 14.21 2.96 -13.10
C GLN A 111 14.65 1.51 -12.89
N ILE A 112 14.54 0.71 -13.97
CA ILE A 112 15.08 -0.65 -13.99
C ILE A 112 16.61 -0.57 -14.07
N LYS A 113 17.30 -1.39 -13.28
CA LYS A 113 18.77 -1.49 -13.32
C LYS A 113 19.28 -1.92 -14.71
N GLY A 114 20.40 -1.39 -15.13
CA GLY A 114 21.04 -1.72 -16.42
C GLY A 114 21.16 -0.54 -17.38
N GLY A 115 21.05 0.69 -16.87
CA GLY A 115 21.35 1.91 -17.60
C GLY A 115 20.18 2.54 -18.35
N PRO A 116 20.40 3.71 -18.99
CA PRO A 116 19.34 4.50 -19.60
C PRO A 116 18.68 3.81 -20.79
N LEU A 117 19.39 3.05 -21.59
CA LEU A 117 18.84 2.32 -22.73
C LEU A 117 17.78 1.30 -22.33
N ARG A 118 17.91 0.73 -21.15
CA ARG A 118 16.96 -0.26 -20.64
C ARG A 118 15.62 0.36 -20.19
N ASN A 119 15.60 1.65 -19.93
CA ASN A 119 14.44 2.42 -19.53
C ASN A 119 13.84 3.27 -20.66
N LEU A 120 14.57 3.41 -21.77
CA LEU A 120 14.14 4.22 -22.92
C LEU A 120 12.89 3.62 -23.57
N PHE A 121 11.90 4.47 -23.85
CA PHE A 121 10.61 4.10 -24.48
C PHE A 121 9.77 3.06 -23.72
N ARG A 122 10.11 2.73 -22.47
CA ARG A 122 9.26 1.85 -21.67
C ARG A 122 8.14 2.64 -20.97
N PRO A 123 6.90 2.16 -21.03
CA PRO A 123 5.80 2.79 -20.30
C PRO A 123 6.02 2.70 -18.79
N ILE A 124 5.46 3.64 -18.06
CA ILE A 124 5.39 3.59 -16.60
C ILE A 124 4.40 2.48 -16.22
N SER A 125 4.79 1.64 -15.29
CA SER A 125 3.94 0.56 -14.78
C SER A 125 2.77 1.10 -13.96
N ASN A 126 1.68 0.35 -13.91
CA ASN A 126 0.51 0.66 -13.09
C ASN A 126 0.61 -0.10 -11.74
N PRO A 127 0.93 0.58 -10.63
CA PRO A 127 0.96 -0.03 -9.30
C PRO A 127 -0.41 -0.15 -8.64
N ALA A 128 -1.46 0.49 -9.19
CA ALA A 128 -2.84 0.50 -8.69
C ALA A 128 -2.94 0.87 -7.19
N ASN A 129 -2.26 1.96 -6.76
CA ASN A 129 -2.03 2.27 -5.34
C ASN A 129 -2.63 3.59 -4.86
N THR A 130 -3.30 4.38 -5.70
CA THR A 130 -3.70 5.74 -5.34
C THR A 130 -5.12 5.85 -4.83
N GLY A 131 -6.03 5.02 -5.32
CA GLY A 131 -7.43 5.08 -4.91
C GLY A 131 -8.14 3.76 -5.07
N VAL A 132 -9.33 3.68 -4.49
CA VAL A 132 -10.23 2.53 -4.64
C VAL A 132 -11.67 3.04 -4.72
N SER A 133 -12.48 2.45 -5.58
CA SER A 133 -13.89 2.79 -5.73
C SER A 133 -14.74 1.57 -6.07
N TRP A 134 -15.96 1.57 -5.56
CA TRP A 134 -16.97 0.60 -5.93
C TRP A 134 -17.81 1.16 -7.06
N HIS A 135 -17.82 0.48 -8.19
CA HIS A 135 -18.58 0.91 -9.36
C HIS A 135 -19.13 -0.30 -10.14
N GLY A 136 -20.42 -0.25 -10.50
CA GLY A 136 -21.06 -1.30 -11.29
C GLY A 136 -20.95 -2.70 -10.68
N GLY A 137 -21.05 -2.83 -9.36
CA GLY A 137 -20.91 -4.11 -8.66
C GLY A 137 -19.47 -4.64 -8.54
N LYS A 138 -18.46 -3.80 -8.84
CA LYS A 138 -17.05 -4.17 -8.83
C LYS A 138 -16.24 -3.21 -7.98
N LEU A 139 -15.31 -3.74 -7.22
CA LEU A 139 -14.29 -2.95 -6.55
C LEU A 139 -13.10 -2.78 -7.49
N CYS A 140 -12.66 -1.54 -7.72
CA CYS A 140 -11.55 -1.22 -8.61
C CYS A 140 -10.51 -0.40 -7.88
N ALA A 141 -9.24 -0.76 -8.04
CA ALA A 141 -8.08 0.01 -7.60
C ALA A 141 -7.56 0.89 -8.74
N PHE A 142 -7.10 2.09 -8.42
CA PHE A 142 -6.75 3.12 -9.39
C PHE A 142 -5.27 3.53 -9.28
N TYR A 143 -4.79 4.02 -10.40
CA TYR A 143 -3.55 4.78 -10.57
C TYR A 143 -3.75 5.81 -11.68
N GLU A 144 -3.27 7.04 -11.50
CA GLU A 144 -3.53 8.17 -12.42
C GLU A 144 -3.01 7.92 -13.83
N GLY A 145 -1.90 7.20 -13.96
CA GLY A 145 -1.26 6.90 -15.25
C GLY A 145 -1.72 5.59 -15.89
N GLY A 146 -2.79 4.95 -15.40
CA GLY A 146 -3.20 3.63 -15.89
C GLY A 146 -4.69 3.34 -15.83
N GLN A 147 -5.08 2.22 -16.43
CA GLN A 147 -6.47 1.76 -16.36
C GLN A 147 -6.80 1.23 -14.96
N PRO A 148 -8.07 1.36 -14.50
CA PRO A 148 -8.52 0.75 -13.24
C PRO A 148 -8.27 -0.75 -13.22
N PHE A 149 -7.80 -1.23 -12.07
CA PHE A 149 -7.55 -2.65 -11.86
C PHE A 149 -8.71 -3.25 -11.04
N ARG A 150 -9.43 -4.20 -11.63
CA ARG A 150 -10.53 -4.89 -10.95
C ARG A 150 -9.98 -5.84 -9.88
N LEU A 151 -10.57 -5.77 -8.67
CA LEU A 151 -10.27 -6.62 -7.52
C LEU A 151 -11.23 -7.80 -7.40
#